data_dbba3f5f6c76699f00f0d444760857ee
#
_entry.id   dbba3f5f6c76699f00f0d444760857ee
#
_cell.length_a   1.000
_cell.length_b   1.000
_cell.length_c   1.000
_cell.angle_alpha   90.00
_cell.angle_beta   90.00
_cell.angle_gamma   90.00
#
_symmetry.space_group_name_H-M   'P 1'
#
loop_
_entity.id
_entity.type
_entity.pdbx_description
1 polymer ?
#
loop_
_entity_poly.entity_id
_entity_poly.type
_entity_poly.pdbx_seq_one_letter_code
_entity_poly.pdbx_strand_id
1 'polypeptide(L)'
;FAQSHWYFLGVAGAGYQDVFKSEVERIKEQFDTRFGTFGRSLVLINNPTTRTKIPIASRTSMDLALRRIGQQMNRESDVLFLYMTSHGLPNQFEMENAPLDLAQVDPKWLRETLDAAGIRWRVIVISSCYSGSFVPALQNENTLVITASAADRQSFGCSSEADYTYFGRAFFDQAMREQPSIEAAFEQTKETVAQWESAQ
;
A
#
# COMPACT_ATOMS: atom_id res chain seq x y z
N PHE A 1 12.91 22.95 15.51
CA PHE A 1 12.53 21.58 15.17
C PHE A 1 12.15 21.54 13.72
N ALA A 2 12.79 20.66 12.89
CA ALA A 2 12.38 20.46 11.51
C ALA A 2 10.96 19.85 11.51
N GLN A 3 10.07 20.43 10.71
CA GLN A 3 8.72 19.91 10.59
C GLN A 3 8.77 18.55 9.85
N SER A 4 8.18 17.51 10.43
CA SER A 4 8.03 16.21 9.81
C SER A 4 6.98 16.25 8.71
N HIS A 5 7.26 15.64 7.55
CA HIS A 5 6.35 15.54 6.42
C HIS A 5 6.05 14.09 6.08
N TRP A 6 4.82 13.85 5.65
CA TRP A 6 4.42 12.59 5.04
C TRP A 6 4.69 12.59 3.54
N TYR A 7 5.19 11.47 3.06
CA TYR A 7 5.26 11.12 1.64
C TYR A 7 4.38 9.91 1.41
N PHE A 8 3.70 9.84 0.28
CA PHE A 8 2.80 8.75 -0.06
C PHE A 8 3.23 8.07 -1.35
N LEU A 9 3.28 6.74 -1.34
CA LEU A 9 3.39 5.91 -2.54
C LEU A 9 2.28 4.86 -2.52
N GLY A 10 1.41 4.89 -3.52
CA GLY A 10 0.36 3.91 -3.73
C GLY A 10 0.67 3.00 -4.91
N VAL A 11 0.48 1.70 -4.74
CA VAL A 11 0.77 0.68 -5.76
C VAL A 11 -0.44 -0.23 -5.95
N ALA A 12 -1.01 -0.23 -7.15
CA ALA A 12 -2.05 -1.17 -7.58
C ALA A 12 -1.45 -2.20 -8.55
N GLY A 13 -1.33 -3.45 -8.11
CA GLY A 13 -0.55 -4.48 -8.80
C GLY A 13 -1.31 -5.26 -9.87
N ALA A 14 -2.57 -5.66 -9.62
CA ALA A 14 -3.35 -6.49 -10.53
C ALA A 14 -4.20 -5.65 -11.49
N GLY A 15 -3.78 -5.57 -12.75
CA GLY A 15 -4.37 -4.68 -13.75
C GLY A 15 -5.72 -5.13 -14.31
N TYR A 16 -6.12 -6.37 -14.10
CA TYR A 16 -7.37 -6.95 -14.62
C TYR A 16 -8.59 -6.71 -13.72
N GLN A 17 -8.42 -6.04 -12.58
CA GLN A 17 -9.52 -5.65 -11.69
C GLN A 17 -9.43 -4.16 -11.32
N ASP A 18 -10.53 -3.44 -11.51
CA ASP A 18 -10.59 -1.99 -11.30
C ASP A 18 -10.54 -1.56 -9.84
N VAL A 19 -10.91 -2.45 -8.90
CA VAL A 19 -10.96 -2.12 -7.47
C VAL A 19 -9.60 -1.61 -6.95
N PHE A 20 -8.50 -2.18 -7.38
CA PHE A 20 -7.16 -1.78 -6.91
C PHE A 20 -6.78 -0.38 -7.40
N LYS A 21 -7.05 -0.08 -8.68
CA LYS A 21 -6.91 1.27 -9.23
C LYS A 21 -7.73 2.28 -8.45
N SER A 22 -9.02 2.04 -8.32
CA SER A 22 -9.96 2.95 -7.65
C SER A 22 -9.57 3.21 -6.20
N GLU A 23 -9.16 2.16 -5.50
CA GLU A 23 -8.71 2.25 -4.11
C GLU A 23 -7.47 3.14 -3.96
N VAL A 24 -6.43 2.92 -4.77
CA VAL A 24 -5.20 3.71 -4.74
C VAL A 24 -5.47 5.18 -5.07
N GLU A 25 -6.30 5.47 -6.07
CA GLU A 25 -6.65 6.84 -6.44
C GLU A 25 -7.38 7.57 -5.31
N ARG A 26 -8.34 6.92 -4.66
CA ARG A 26 -9.09 7.50 -3.54
C ARG A 26 -8.22 7.73 -2.30
N ILE A 27 -7.34 6.79 -1.99
CA ILE A 27 -6.43 6.92 -0.85
C ILE A 27 -5.41 8.02 -1.09
N LYS A 28 -4.87 8.16 -2.31
CA LYS A 28 -4.01 9.30 -2.67
C LYS A 28 -4.72 10.64 -2.40
N GLU A 29 -5.95 10.78 -2.87
CA GLU A 29 -6.75 12.00 -2.63
C GLU A 29 -6.94 12.28 -1.14
N GLN A 30 -7.25 11.26 -0.36
CA GLN A 30 -7.37 11.37 1.10
C GLN A 30 -6.07 11.85 1.75
N PHE A 31 -4.92 11.29 1.36
CA PHE A 31 -3.62 11.70 1.87
C PHE A 31 -3.27 13.13 1.47
N ASP A 32 -3.49 13.50 0.21
CA ASP A 32 -3.20 14.84 -0.30
C ASP A 32 -4.01 15.91 0.42
N THR A 33 -5.28 15.64 0.72
CA THR A 33 -6.18 16.61 1.35
C THR A 33 -6.07 16.64 2.88
N ARG A 34 -5.83 15.50 3.54
CA ARG A 34 -5.88 15.39 5.01
C ARG A 34 -4.52 15.30 5.67
N PHE A 35 -3.51 14.73 5.00
CA PHE A 35 -2.18 14.50 5.56
C PHE A 35 -1.10 15.35 4.90
N GLY A 36 -1.50 16.31 4.07
CA GLY A 36 -0.61 17.29 3.47
C GLY A 36 0.41 16.70 2.50
N THR A 37 0.09 15.57 1.85
CA THR A 37 1.00 14.95 0.88
C THR A 37 0.89 15.50 -0.54
N PHE A 38 0.07 16.52 -0.76
CA PHE A 38 0.01 17.17 -2.08
C PHE A 38 1.41 17.62 -2.52
N GLY A 39 1.82 17.19 -3.71
CA GLY A 39 3.17 17.40 -4.22
C GLY A 39 4.22 16.40 -3.66
N ARG A 40 3.84 15.51 -2.74
CA ARG A 40 4.68 14.45 -2.18
C ARG A 40 4.05 13.06 -2.29
N SER A 41 3.08 12.90 -3.20
CA SER A 41 2.41 11.64 -3.51
C SER A 41 2.80 11.12 -4.88
N LEU A 42 3.04 9.83 -4.98
CA LEU A 42 3.19 9.10 -6.24
C LEU A 42 2.25 7.90 -6.25
N VAL A 43 1.74 7.56 -7.41
CA VAL A 43 0.96 6.33 -7.62
C VAL A 43 1.50 5.56 -8.82
N LEU A 44 1.56 4.25 -8.69
CA LEU A 44 1.92 3.30 -9.73
C LEU A 44 0.74 2.35 -9.90
N ILE A 45 0.12 2.36 -11.07
CA ILE A 45 -1.15 1.65 -11.27
C ILE A 45 -1.09 0.77 -12.51
N ASN A 46 -1.35 -0.51 -12.32
CA ASN A 46 -1.61 -1.45 -13.40
C ASN A 46 -3.10 -1.48 -13.70
N ASN A 47 -3.47 -0.91 -14.84
CA ASN A 47 -4.83 -0.94 -15.36
C ASN A 47 -4.85 -0.53 -16.83
N PRO A 48 -5.66 -1.15 -17.70
CA PRO A 48 -5.76 -0.76 -19.11
C PRO A 48 -6.12 0.70 -19.33
N THR A 49 -6.91 1.29 -18.42
CA THR A 49 -7.44 2.66 -18.58
C THR A 49 -6.44 3.75 -18.18
N THR A 50 -5.36 3.41 -17.48
CA THR A 50 -4.40 4.40 -16.94
C THR A 50 -3.03 4.37 -17.62
N ARG A 51 -2.77 3.44 -18.54
CA ARG A 51 -1.45 3.18 -19.16
C ARG A 51 -0.79 4.40 -19.78
N THR A 52 -1.56 5.34 -20.29
CA THR A 52 -1.04 6.55 -20.96
C THR A 52 -0.92 7.76 -20.04
N LYS A 53 -1.38 7.65 -18.81
CA LYS A 53 -1.48 8.80 -17.88
C LYS A 53 -0.73 8.58 -16.58
N ILE A 54 -0.66 7.35 -16.11
CA ILE A 54 -0.07 6.97 -14.81
C ILE A 54 1.00 5.91 -15.05
N PRO A 55 2.18 6.03 -14.42
CA PRO A 55 3.21 5.00 -14.51
C PRO A 55 2.68 3.64 -14.06
N ILE A 56 3.08 2.58 -14.76
CA ILE A 56 2.74 1.22 -14.40
C ILE A 56 3.43 0.81 -13.09
N ALA A 57 2.85 -0.16 -12.40
CA ALA A 57 3.44 -0.78 -11.22
C ALA A 57 4.32 -1.97 -11.65
N SER A 58 5.61 -1.89 -11.34
CA SER A 58 6.61 -2.93 -11.59
C SER A 58 7.71 -2.81 -10.56
N ARG A 59 8.59 -3.79 -10.45
CA ARG A 59 9.80 -3.65 -9.62
C ARG A 59 10.64 -2.44 -10.05
N THR A 60 10.81 -2.22 -11.34
CA THR A 60 11.58 -1.09 -11.87
C THR A 60 10.96 0.25 -11.48
N SER A 61 9.66 0.44 -11.70
CA SER A 61 8.99 1.70 -11.37
C SER A 61 8.93 1.94 -9.86
N MET A 62 8.76 0.90 -9.06
CA MET A 62 8.83 1.01 -7.59
C MET A 62 10.23 1.42 -7.11
N ASP A 63 11.28 0.81 -7.65
CA ASP A 63 12.67 1.18 -7.30
C ASP A 63 12.95 2.65 -7.63
N LEU A 64 12.58 3.09 -8.83
CA LEU A 64 12.74 4.48 -9.24
C LEU A 64 11.94 5.46 -8.37
N ALA A 65 10.68 5.15 -8.08
CA ALA A 65 9.82 5.97 -7.24
C ALA A 65 10.36 6.08 -5.81
N LEU A 66 10.75 4.96 -5.20
CA LEU A 66 11.32 4.94 -3.85
C LEU A 66 12.64 5.69 -3.75
N ARG A 67 13.53 5.55 -4.73
CA ARG A 67 14.78 6.35 -4.80
C ARG A 67 14.48 7.83 -4.91
N ARG A 68 13.53 8.22 -5.76
CA ARG A 68 13.15 9.64 -5.91
C ARG A 68 12.57 10.22 -4.63
N ILE A 69 11.70 9.47 -3.96
CA ILE A 69 11.15 9.86 -2.66
C ILE A 69 12.27 9.99 -1.64
N GLY A 70 13.14 8.98 -1.51
CA GLY A 70 14.25 8.99 -0.56
C GLY A 70 15.21 10.17 -0.74
N GLN A 71 15.43 10.61 -1.99
CA GLN A 71 16.24 11.79 -2.30
C GLN A 71 15.63 13.10 -1.84
N GLN A 72 14.29 13.17 -1.78
CA GLN A 72 13.55 14.36 -1.38
C GLN A 72 13.26 14.43 0.13
N MET A 73 13.17 13.28 0.79
CA MET A 73 12.86 13.18 2.21
C MET A 73 13.98 13.70 3.09
N ASN A 74 13.62 14.38 4.16
CA ASN A 74 14.50 14.49 5.30
C ASN A 74 14.53 13.14 6.05
N ARG A 75 15.64 12.43 5.94
CA ARG A 75 15.81 11.08 6.50
C ARG A 75 15.53 10.98 8.00
N GLU A 76 15.79 12.05 8.74
CA GLU A 76 15.69 12.04 10.20
C GLU A 76 14.26 12.30 10.70
N SER A 77 13.41 12.93 9.89
CA SER A 77 12.09 13.40 10.36
C SER A 77 10.91 13.00 9.47
N ASP A 78 11.12 12.77 8.17
CA ASP A 78 10.02 12.50 7.25
C ASP A 78 9.66 11.01 7.24
N VAL A 79 8.38 10.71 6.97
CA VAL A 79 7.83 9.36 6.99
C VAL A 79 7.26 9.02 5.62
N LEU A 80 7.62 7.86 5.11
CA LEU A 80 6.97 7.26 3.95
C LEU A 80 5.75 6.45 4.40
N PHE A 81 4.60 6.71 3.79
CA PHE A 81 3.45 5.83 3.81
C PHE A 81 3.39 5.08 2.47
N LEU A 82 3.69 3.78 2.49
CA LEU A 82 3.61 2.89 1.33
C LEU A 82 2.33 2.04 1.44
N TYR A 83 1.43 2.21 0.48
CA TYR A 83 0.24 1.38 0.34
C TYR A 83 0.33 0.51 -0.92
N MET A 84 0.17 -0.80 -0.74
CA MET A 84 0.21 -1.78 -1.83
C MET A 84 -1.07 -2.61 -1.81
N THR A 85 -1.77 -2.67 -2.93
CA THR A 85 -3.01 -3.44 -3.06
C THR A 85 -3.02 -4.27 -4.35
N SER A 86 -3.30 -5.57 -4.21
CA SER A 86 -3.34 -6.54 -5.32
C SER A 86 -3.83 -7.89 -4.81
N HIS A 87 -3.76 -8.90 -5.66
CA HIS A 87 -3.79 -10.31 -5.24
C HIS A 87 -2.43 -10.75 -4.71
N GLY A 88 -2.38 -11.88 -4.02
CA GLY A 88 -1.15 -12.41 -3.47
C GLY A 88 -1.17 -13.91 -3.18
N LEU A 89 0.02 -14.43 -3.04
CA LEU A 89 0.34 -15.77 -2.53
C LEU A 89 1.31 -15.61 -1.36
N PRO A 90 1.61 -16.66 -0.59
CA PRO A 90 2.64 -16.59 0.44
C PRO A 90 3.97 -16.06 -0.13
N ASN A 91 4.49 -14.99 0.48
CA ASN A 91 5.72 -14.28 0.06
C ASN A 91 5.67 -13.68 -1.35
N GLN A 92 4.48 -13.41 -1.88
CA GLN A 92 4.33 -12.91 -3.24
C GLN A 92 3.17 -11.92 -3.35
N PHE A 93 3.47 -10.71 -3.81
CA PHE A 93 2.50 -9.69 -4.20
C PHE A 93 2.42 -9.63 -5.72
N GLU A 94 1.21 -9.76 -6.27
CA GLU A 94 1.01 -9.85 -7.72
C GLU A 94 1.25 -8.52 -8.42
N MET A 95 2.09 -8.57 -9.46
CA MET A 95 2.24 -7.53 -10.47
C MET A 95 1.77 -8.10 -11.81
N GLU A 96 0.65 -7.57 -12.33
CA GLU A 96 0.07 -7.99 -13.62
C GLU A 96 -0.36 -6.77 -14.43
N ASN A 97 0.07 -6.69 -15.67
CA ASN A 97 -0.34 -5.67 -16.63
C ASN A 97 -0.16 -6.19 -18.07
N ALA A 98 -1.01 -7.13 -18.46
CA ALA A 98 -0.93 -7.76 -19.77
C ALA A 98 -0.83 -6.73 -20.92
N PRO A 99 -0.01 -6.94 -21.96
CA PRO A 99 0.77 -8.15 -22.25
C PRO A 99 2.18 -8.19 -21.64
N LEU A 100 2.50 -7.33 -20.70
CA LEU A 100 3.82 -7.27 -20.08
C LEU A 100 4.05 -8.47 -19.16
N ASP A 101 5.25 -9.03 -19.20
CA ASP A 101 5.72 -10.04 -18.25
C ASP A 101 6.43 -9.32 -17.09
N LEU A 102 5.78 -9.23 -15.93
CA LEU A 102 6.26 -8.49 -14.79
C LEU A 102 6.69 -9.43 -13.66
N ALA A 103 7.86 -9.16 -13.09
CA ALA A 103 8.31 -9.87 -11.89
C ALA A 103 7.42 -9.53 -10.69
N GLN A 104 7.02 -10.56 -9.94
CA GLN A 104 6.27 -10.41 -8.70
C GLN A 104 7.13 -9.76 -7.62
N VAL A 105 6.50 -9.10 -6.65
CA VAL A 105 7.20 -8.51 -5.50
C VAL A 105 7.24 -9.51 -4.36
N ASP A 106 8.43 -9.81 -3.87
CA ASP A 106 8.65 -10.61 -2.67
C ASP A 106 9.12 -9.75 -1.48
N PRO A 107 9.01 -10.26 -0.23
CA PRO A 107 9.36 -9.50 0.96
C PRO A 107 10.82 -9.04 1.00
N LYS A 108 11.75 -9.90 0.59
CA LYS A 108 13.18 -9.60 0.60
C LYS A 108 13.50 -8.47 -0.38
N TRP A 109 13.00 -8.55 -1.61
CA TRP A 109 13.20 -7.52 -2.61
C TRP A 109 12.67 -6.17 -2.12
N LEU A 110 11.47 -6.14 -1.53
CA LEU A 110 10.87 -4.90 -1.03
C LEU A 110 11.71 -4.29 0.11
N ARG A 111 12.17 -5.11 1.06
CA ARG A 111 13.05 -4.65 2.14
C ARG A 111 14.35 -4.05 1.59
N GLU A 112 15.03 -4.76 0.71
CA GLU A 112 16.29 -4.31 0.12
C GLU A 112 16.12 -3.02 -0.69
N THR A 113 15.01 -2.90 -1.43
CA THR A 113 14.71 -1.71 -2.23
C THR A 113 14.43 -0.47 -1.36
N LEU A 114 13.69 -0.62 -0.28
CA LEU A 114 13.45 0.44 0.70
C LEU A 114 14.75 0.87 1.40
N ASP A 115 15.59 -0.09 1.78
CA ASP A 115 16.89 0.19 2.42
C ASP A 115 17.82 0.92 1.45
N ALA A 116 17.89 0.49 0.19
CA ALA A 116 18.70 1.14 -0.85
C ALA A 116 18.25 2.56 -1.17
N ALA A 117 16.96 2.86 -1.04
CA ALA A 117 16.42 4.21 -1.18
C ALA A 117 16.75 5.14 0.01
N GLY A 118 17.30 4.61 1.10
CA GLY A 118 17.70 5.38 2.28
C GLY A 118 16.51 5.86 3.13
N ILE A 119 15.33 5.30 2.95
CA ILE A 119 14.10 5.68 3.67
C ILE A 119 14.12 5.02 5.05
N ARG A 120 14.17 5.82 6.10
CA ARG A 120 14.29 5.34 7.48
C ARG A 120 12.94 5.07 8.12
N TRP A 121 12.05 6.06 8.16
CA TRP A 121 10.77 5.96 8.82
C TRP A 121 9.68 5.55 7.85
N ARG A 122 9.02 4.43 8.14
CA ARG A 122 8.11 3.78 7.19
C ARG A 122 6.83 3.33 7.87
N VAL A 123 5.70 3.60 7.24
CA VAL A 123 4.44 2.89 7.45
C VAL A 123 4.15 2.12 6.17
N ILE A 124 4.11 0.80 6.25
CA ILE A 124 3.86 -0.08 5.11
C ILE A 124 2.54 -0.80 5.35
N VAL A 125 1.59 -0.60 4.43
CA VAL A 125 0.28 -1.26 4.47
C VAL A 125 0.12 -2.09 3.21
N ILE A 126 -0.08 -3.40 3.37
CA ILE A 126 -0.23 -4.35 2.26
C ILE A 126 -1.60 -5.00 2.33
N SER A 127 -2.42 -4.74 1.31
CA SER A 127 -3.72 -5.35 1.12
C SER A 127 -3.65 -6.40 0.02
N SER A 128 -3.41 -7.65 0.42
CA SER A 128 -3.42 -8.82 -0.46
C SER A 128 -3.65 -10.10 0.36
N CYS A 129 -4.03 -11.18 -0.30
CA CYS A 129 -4.02 -12.50 0.31
C CYS A 129 -2.60 -12.84 0.80
N TYR A 130 -2.50 -13.50 1.93
CA TYR A 130 -1.23 -13.92 2.53
C TYR A 130 -0.25 -12.76 2.83
N SER A 131 -0.75 -11.53 2.93
CA SER A 131 0.08 -10.33 3.11
C SER A 131 0.88 -10.32 4.41
N GLY A 132 0.41 -11.02 5.45
CA GLY A 132 1.15 -11.21 6.69
C GLY A 132 2.51 -11.90 6.51
N SER A 133 2.73 -12.63 5.41
CA SER A 133 4.02 -13.24 5.07
C SER A 133 5.13 -12.20 4.81
N PHE A 134 4.79 -10.95 4.55
CA PHE A 134 5.74 -9.85 4.38
C PHE A 134 6.28 -9.27 5.70
N VAL A 135 5.57 -9.47 6.81
CA VAL A 135 5.91 -8.83 8.09
C VAL A 135 7.32 -9.17 8.59
N PRO A 136 7.78 -10.45 8.62
CA PRO A 136 9.10 -10.76 9.17
C PRO A 136 10.25 -10.05 8.48
N ALA A 137 10.19 -9.88 7.15
CA ALA A 137 11.25 -9.20 6.40
C ALA A 137 11.21 -7.67 6.53
N LEU A 138 10.02 -7.09 6.72
CA LEU A 138 9.82 -5.63 6.68
C LEU A 138 9.88 -4.97 8.05
N GLN A 139 9.54 -5.68 9.11
CA GLN A 139 9.49 -5.11 10.46
C GLN A 139 10.88 -4.74 10.98
N ASN A 140 10.98 -3.58 11.58
CA ASN A 140 12.12 -3.12 12.37
C ASN A 140 11.70 -1.98 13.29
N GLU A 141 12.61 -1.43 14.07
CA GLU A 141 12.34 -0.34 15.03
C GLU A 141 11.84 0.97 14.42
N ASN A 142 12.00 1.15 13.10
CA ASN A 142 11.59 2.37 12.38
C ASN A 142 10.43 2.11 11.38
N THR A 143 9.85 0.90 11.40
CA THR A 143 8.84 0.49 10.42
C THR A 143 7.61 -0.08 11.10
N LEU A 144 6.47 0.52 10.84
CA LEU A 144 5.16 -0.07 11.14
C LEU A 144 4.67 -0.83 9.92
N VAL A 145 4.32 -2.11 10.10
CA VAL A 145 3.77 -2.97 9.03
C VAL A 145 2.36 -3.39 9.40
N ILE A 146 1.42 -3.10 8.51
CA ILE A 146 0.01 -3.47 8.62
C ILE A 146 -0.37 -4.29 7.40
N THR A 147 -1.02 -5.44 7.61
CA THR A 147 -1.43 -6.33 6.54
C THR A 147 -2.91 -6.70 6.65
N ALA A 148 -3.56 -6.86 5.48
CA ALA A 148 -4.99 -7.19 5.40
C ALA A 148 -5.30 -8.63 5.83
N SER A 149 -4.34 -9.52 5.79
CA SER A 149 -4.50 -10.93 6.15
C SER A 149 -3.29 -11.47 6.90
N ALA A 150 -3.48 -12.57 7.62
CA ALA A 150 -2.38 -13.34 8.20
C ALA A 150 -1.52 -14.00 7.11
N ALA A 151 -0.34 -14.49 7.50
CA ALA A 151 0.61 -15.10 6.58
C ALA A 151 0.08 -16.36 5.86
N ASP A 152 -0.87 -17.04 6.48
CA ASP A 152 -1.46 -18.31 6.04
C ASP A 152 -2.91 -18.18 5.56
N ARG A 153 -3.42 -16.96 5.38
CA ARG A 153 -4.83 -16.71 5.04
C ARG A 153 -5.02 -15.81 3.84
N GLN A 154 -6.14 -16.03 3.15
CA GLN A 154 -6.63 -15.13 2.12
C GLN A 154 -7.30 -13.89 2.72
N SER A 155 -7.30 -12.80 1.98
CA SER A 155 -8.09 -11.61 2.26
C SER A 155 -9.39 -11.67 1.46
N PHE A 156 -10.50 -11.19 2.04
CA PHE A 156 -11.82 -11.19 1.39
C PHE A 156 -12.17 -9.85 0.75
N GLY A 157 -13.14 -9.88 -0.17
CA GLY A 157 -13.82 -8.67 -0.65
C GLY A 157 -13.15 -7.92 -1.78
N CYS A 158 -12.54 -8.62 -2.72
CA CYS A 158 -12.06 -8.03 -3.97
C CYS A 158 -13.13 -8.17 -5.07
N SER A 159 -14.13 -7.30 -5.08
CA SER A 159 -15.10 -7.20 -6.18
C SER A 159 -14.61 -6.19 -7.21
N SER A 160 -14.69 -6.54 -8.49
CA SER A 160 -14.29 -5.64 -9.59
C SER A 160 -15.10 -4.35 -9.68
N GLU A 161 -16.30 -4.34 -9.13
CA GLU A 161 -17.21 -3.18 -9.14
C GLU A 161 -17.07 -2.31 -7.88
N ALA A 162 -16.28 -2.73 -6.89
CA ALA A 162 -16.09 -2.00 -5.66
C ALA A 162 -15.04 -0.89 -5.82
N ASP A 163 -15.21 0.20 -5.09
CA ASP A 163 -14.22 1.29 -4.99
C ASP A 163 -13.08 0.95 -4.02
N TYR A 164 -13.31 0.01 -3.11
CA TYR A 164 -12.36 -0.46 -2.09
C TYR A 164 -12.45 -1.98 -1.91
N THR A 165 -11.33 -2.60 -1.54
CA THR A 165 -11.32 -3.91 -0.88
C THR A 165 -12.00 -3.78 0.49
N TYR A 166 -12.42 -4.87 1.12
CA TYR A 166 -12.99 -4.81 2.48
C TYR A 166 -12.02 -4.18 3.47
N PHE A 167 -10.76 -4.61 3.45
CA PHE A 167 -9.73 -4.02 4.30
C PHE A 167 -9.54 -2.51 4.01
N GLY A 168 -9.41 -2.13 2.74
CA GLY A 168 -9.20 -0.73 2.35
C GLY A 168 -10.35 0.17 2.80
N ARG A 169 -11.59 -0.30 2.65
CA ARG A 169 -12.77 0.43 3.14
C ARG A 169 -12.74 0.58 4.66
N ALA A 170 -12.54 -0.51 5.38
CA ALA A 170 -12.54 -0.49 6.84
C ALA A 170 -11.42 0.39 7.42
N PHE A 171 -10.22 0.31 6.84
CA PHE A 171 -9.06 1.04 7.33
C PHE A 171 -9.04 2.51 6.89
N PHE A 172 -9.10 2.76 5.58
CA PHE A 172 -8.96 4.13 5.05
C PHE A 172 -10.25 4.93 5.05
N ASP A 173 -11.35 4.32 4.58
CA ASP A 173 -12.61 5.06 4.43
C ASP A 173 -13.40 5.20 5.73
N GLN A 174 -13.15 4.34 6.72
CA GLN A 174 -13.81 4.40 8.03
C GLN A 174 -12.82 4.70 9.17
N ALA A 175 -11.99 3.74 9.55
CA ALA A 175 -11.21 3.83 10.78
C ALA A 175 -10.23 5.02 10.82
N MET A 176 -9.51 5.30 9.75
CA MET A 176 -8.59 6.44 9.70
C MET A 176 -9.28 7.81 9.75
N ARG A 177 -10.58 7.87 9.44
CA ARG A 177 -11.37 9.10 9.58
C ARG A 177 -11.85 9.33 11.01
N GLU A 178 -12.00 8.27 11.80
CA GLU A 178 -12.62 8.27 13.12
C GLU A 178 -11.58 8.23 14.26
N GLN A 179 -10.45 7.55 14.03
CA GLN A 179 -9.47 7.28 15.06
C GLN A 179 -8.30 8.28 15.05
N PRO A 180 -7.73 8.61 16.23
CA PRO A 180 -6.66 9.59 16.35
C PRO A 180 -5.29 9.06 15.95
N SER A 181 -5.09 7.75 15.87
CA SER A 181 -3.82 7.13 15.51
C SER A 181 -4.00 5.97 14.52
N ILE A 182 -2.93 5.65 13.81
CA ILE A 182 -2.90 4.52 12.84
C ILE A 182 -3.12 3.19 13.56
N GLU A 183 -2.54 3.02 14.74
CA GLU A 183 -2.71 1.81 15.55
C GLU A 183 -4.17 1.62 15.98
N ALA A 184 -4.81 2.70 16.49
CA ALA A 184 -6.22 2.65 16.84
C ALA A 184 -7.12 2.39 15.64
N ALA A 185 -6.80 2.97 14.49
CA ALA A 185 -7.50 2.71 13.23
C ALA A 185 -7.37 1.24 12.80
N PHE A 186 -6.20 0.65 12.96
CA PHE A 186 -6.00 -0.76 12.64
C PHE A 186 -6.77 -1.70 13.57
N GLU A 187 -6.81 -1.43 14.89
CA GLU A 187 -7.62 -2.21 15.82
C GLU A 187 -9.12 -2.19 15.45
N GLN A 188 -9.66 -1.01 15.16
CA GLN A 188 -11.04 -0.87 14.68
C GLN A 188 -11.27 -1.65 13.37
N THR A 189 -10.31 -1.59 12.46
CA THR A 189 -10.37 -2.29 11.16
C THR A 189 -10.49 -3.81 11.34
N LYS A 190 -9.73 -4.39 12.26
CA LYS A 190 -9.80 -5.84 12.56
C LYS A 190 -11.21 -6.25 13.00
N GLU A 191 -11.82 -5.47 13.88
CA GLU A 191 -13.18 -5.72 14.35
C GLU A 191 -14.21 -5.60 13.23
N THR A 192 -14.13 -4.55 12.42
CA THR A 192 -15.05 -4.29 11.32
C THR A 192 -14.97 -5.38 10.25
N VAL A 193 -13.79 -5.77 9.82
CA VAL A 193 -13.59 -6.83 8.81
C VAL A 193 -14.10 -8.17 9.33
N ALA A 194 -13.82 -8.52 10.60
CA ALA A 194 -14.31 -9.76 11.21
C ALA A 194 -15.84 -9.80 11.25
N GLN A 195 -16.51 -8.67 11.50
CA GLN A 195 -17.98 -8.59 11.45
C GLN A 195 -18.50 -8.82 10.02
N TRP A 196 -17.88 -8.22 9.03
CA TRP A 196 -18.32 -8.39 7.64
C TRP A 196 -18.10 -9.81 7.11
N GLU A 197 -16.98 -10.44 7.48
CA GLU A 197 -16.71 -11.84 7.14
C GLU A 197 -17.70 -12.82 7.79
N SER A 198 -18.12 -12.52 9.02
CA SER A 198 -19.09 -13.36 9.75
C SER A 198 -20.52 -13.23 9.22
N ALA A 199 -20.82 -12.21 8.43
CA ALA A 199 -22.15 -11.94 7.87
C ALA A 199 -22.36 -12.59 6.49
N GLN A 200 -21.35 -13.24 5.91
CA GLN A 200 -21.40 -13.95 4.62
C GLN A 200 -21.61 -15.46 4.82
#